data_6495f4f8830f1f112311081b8a737e51
#
_entry.id   6495f4f8830f1f112311081b8a737e51
#
_cell.length_a   1.000
_cell.length_b   1.000
_cell.length_c   1.000
_cell.angle_alpha   90.00
_cell.angle_beta   90.00
_cell.angle_gamma   90.00
#
_symmetry.space_group_name_H-M   'P 1'
#
loop_
_entity.id
_entity.type
_entity.pdbx_description
1 polymer ?
#
loop_
_entity_poly.entity_id
_entity_poly.type
_entity_poly.pdbx_seq_one_letter_code
_entity_poly.pdbx_strand_id
1 'polypeptide(L)'
;MGVTEFSYFTIKPGKTFPDEEGLYDRVLDQAVSQPGAGSIYYGNSIEKPEQTWCFLDWDSVEDHLAYRDTAAHAPIGKAPPTILASAPVIEVLTLFFPTDLDAAAKEALTAQLEEFKTNALDTSPDFKGISYGWSVENDVPVTDEPGTTGNLLAAFIGWPSVDAHMKFRDTVPFKENIGILRGMEGIVKLGVFHVSCKSKLPPKKE
;
A
#
# COMPACT_ATOMS: atom_id res chain seq x y z
N MET A 1 12.53 11.80 -7.47
CA MET A 1 12.46 10.64 -6.54
C MET A 1 11.18 9.90 -6.90
N GLY A 2 11.29 8.60 -7.20
CA GLY A 2 10.13 7.80 -7.58
C GLY A 2 9.10 7.70 -6.45
N VAL A 3 7.83 7.63 -6.83
CA VAL A 3 6.70 7.50 -5.91
C VAL A 3 5.79 6.37 -6.38
N THR A 4 5.00 5.81 -5.48
CA THR A 4 3.96 4.84 -5.82
C THR A 4 2.60 5.44 -5.51
N GLU A 5 1.76 5.56 -6.54
CA GLU A 5 0.35 5.88 -6.39
C GLU A 5 -0.36 4.72 -5.68
N PHE A 6 -1.13 5.07 -4.67
CA PHE A 6 -1.88 4.12 -3.84
C PHE A 6 -3.37 4.43 -4.01
N SER A 7 -4.07 3.58 -4.72
CA SER A 7 -5.47 3.82 -5.06
C SER A 7 -6.33 2.56 -4.99
N TYR A 8 -7.63 2.74 -4.79
CA TYR A 8 -8.60 1.66 -4.89
C TYR A 8 -9.92 2.14 -5.47
N PHE A 9 -10.68 1.20 -6.00
CA PHE A 9 -12.07 1.43 -6.41
C PHE A 9 -12.94 0.24 -6.00
N THR A 10 -14.24 0.52 -5.83
CA THR A 10 -15.22 -0.51 -5.50
C THR A 10 -15.92 -0.97 -6.76
N ILE A 11 -15.92 -2.28 -7.00
CA ILE A 11 -16.60 -2.91 -8.12
C ILE A 11 -18.12 -2.79 -7.92
N LYS A 12 -18.83 -2.35 -8.96
CA LYS A 12 -20.30 -2.24 -8.90
C LYS A 12 -20.95 -3.62 -8.69
N PRO A 13 -22.06 -3.72 -7.93
CA PRO A 13 -22.79 -4.97 -7.76
C PRO A 13 -23.10 -5.66 -9.10
N GLY A 14 -22.85 -6.97 -9.17
CA GLY A 14 -23.09 -7.78 -10.36
C GLY A 14 -22.00 -7.65 -11.47
N LYS A 15 -20.93 -6.93 -11.21
CA LYS A 15 -19.73 -6.89 -12.05
C LYS A 15 -18.58 -7.68 -11.41
N THR A 16 -17.62 -8.09 -12.22
CA THR A 16 -16.42 -8.81 -11.77
C THR A 16 -15.17 -8.07 -12.16
N PHE A 17 -14.07 -8.39 -11.50
CA PHE A 17 -12.76 -7.91 -11.86
C PHE A 17 -11.78 -9.11 -11.94
N PRO A 18 -10.98 -9.26 -13.01
CA PRO A 18 -11.08 -8.50 -14.27
C PRO A 18 -12.43 -8.68 -14.97
N ASP A 19 -12.85 -7.67 -15.72
CA ASP A 19 -14.10 -7.72 -16.48
C ASP A 19 -13.94 -8.55 -17.78
N GLU A 20 -15.03 -9.18 -18.22
CA GLU A 20 -15.05 -10.04 -19.42
C GLU A 20 -14.79 -9.22 -20.71
N GLU A 21 -15.07 -7.93 -20.71
CA GLU A 21 -14.92 -7.03 -21.85
C GLU A 21 -13.47 -6.51 -22.00
N GLY A 22 -12.58 -6.78 -21.06
CA GLY A 22 -11.20 -6.32 -21.05
C GLY A 22 -11.07 -4.79 -20.96
N LEU A 23 -12.10 -4.12 -20.45
CA LEU A 23 -12.09 -2.66 -20.28
C LEU A 23 -10.98 -2.25 -19.30
N TYR A 24 -10.86 -3.01 -18.24
CA TYR A 24 -9.88 -2.73 -17.20
C TYR A 24 -8.43 -2.92 -17.70
N ASP A 25 -8.19 -3.96 -18.50
CA ASP A 25 -6.87 -4.16 -19.13
C ASP A 25 -6.48 -2.97 -19.99
N ARG A 26 -7.44 -2.38 -20.73
CA ARG A 26 -7.19 -1.16 -21.53
C ARG A 26 -6.87 0.06 -20.65
N VAL A 27 -7.55 0.19 -19.50
CA VAL A 27 -7.26 1.27 -18.54
C VAL A 27 -5.85 1.12 -17.95
N LEU A 28 -5.46 -0.11 -17.58
CA LEU A 28 -4.12 -0.39 -17.09
C LEU A 28 -3.05 -0.16 -18.17
N ASP A 29 -3.31 -0.57 -19.42
CA ASP A 29 -2.40 -0.30 -20.55
C ASP A 29 -2.22 1.20 -20.78
N GLN A 30 -3.31 1.96 -20.71
CA GLN A 30 -3.26 3.41 -20.83
C GLN A 30 -2.43 4.02 -19.68
N ALA A 31 -2.60 3.55 -18.45
CA ALA A 31 -1.88 4.07 -17.28
C ALA A 31 -0.36 3.82 -17.42
N VAL A 32 0.06 2.58 -17.71
CA VAL A 32 1.50 2.25 -17.82
C VAL A 32 2.15 2.81 -19.09
N SER A 33 1.38 3.32 -20.05
CA SER A 33 1.90 3.98 -21.25
C SER A 33 2.18 5.47 -21.07
N GLN A 34 1.81 6.04 -19.92
CA GLN A 34 2.02 7.48 -19.66
C GLN A 34 3.52 7.80 -19.46
N PRO A 35 3.96 9.00 -19.82
CA PRO A 35 5.30 9.47 -19.49
C PRO A 35 5.56 9.38 -17.99
N GLY A 36 6.69 8.83 -17.59
CA GLY A 36 7.06 8.68 -16.19
C GLY A 36 6.37 7.52 -15.45
N ALA A 37 5.42 6.81 -16.09
CA ALA A 37 4.78 5.65 -15.50
C ALA A 37 5.73 4.45 -15.51
N GLY A 38 5.78 3.76 -14.36
CA GLY A 38 6.46 2.49 -14.16
C GLY A 38 5.50 1.31 -14.19
N SER A 39 5.79 0.31 -13.36
CA SER A 39 4.95 -0.88 -13.22
C SER A 39 3.68 -0.58 -12.44
N ILE A 40 2.57 -1.21 -12.81
CA ILE A 40 1.38 -1.25 -11.99
C ILE A 40 1.20 -2.64 -11.39
N TYR A 41 0.92 -2.69 -10.09
CA TYR A 41 0.53 -3.89 -9.36
C TYR A 41 -0.91 -3.73 -8.92
N TYR A 42 -1.72 -4.76 -9.07
CA TYR A 42 -3.15 -4.66 -8.79
C TYR A 42 -3.75 -6.00 -8.38
N GLY A 43 -4.82 -5.94 -7.61
CA GLY A 43 -5.56 -7.11 -7.19
C GLY A 43 -6.73 -6.74 -6.28
N ASN A 44 -7.63 -7.70 -6.07
CA ASN A 44 -8.73 -7.50 -5.13
C ASN A 44 -8.24 -7.72 -3.70
N SER A 45 -8.78 -6.96 -2.75
CA SER A 45 -8.62 -7.29 -1.34
C SER A 45 -9.17 -8.69 -1.09
N ILE A 46 -8.45 -9.49 -0.33
CA ILE A 46 -8.87 -10.85 0.02
C ILE A 46 -10.07 -10.79 0.98
N GLU A 47 -10.09 -9.80 1.89
CA GLU A 47 -11.15 -9.59 2.86
C GLU A 47 -12.38 -8.89 2.28
N LYS A 48 -12.18 -8.02 1.28
CA LYS A 48 -13.23 -7.24 0.60
C LYS A 48 -13.08 -7.41 -0.92
N PRO A 49 -13.51 -8.55 -1.50
CA PRO A 49 -13.28 -8.86 -2.91
C PRO A 49 -13.88 -7.85 -3.91
N GLU A 50 -14.82 -7.02 -3.46
CA GLU A 50 -15.38 -5.91 -4.22
C GLU A 50 -14.46 -4.69 -4.31
N GLN A 51 -13.39 -4.64 -3.51
CA GLN A 51 -12.39 -3.57 -3.56
C GLN A 51 -11.17 -4.04 -4.36
N THR A 52 -10.89 -3.35 -5.45
CA THR A 52 -9.67 -3.54 -6.24
C THR A 52 -8.66 -2.46 -5.90
N TRP A 53 -7.48 -2.89 -5.53
CA TRP A 53 -6.35 -2.03 -5.19
C TRP A 53 -5.38 -1.94 -6.35
N CYS A 54 -4.81 -0.76 -6.55
CA CYS A 54 -3.81 -0.46 -7.56
C CYS A 54 -2.65 0.29 -6.93
N PHE A 55 -1.44 -0.12 -7.30
CA PHE A 55 -0.18 0.47 -6.87
C PHE A 55 0.63 0.74 -8.14
N LEU A 56 0.63 1.99 -8.61
CA LEU A 56 1.31 2.39 -9.84
C LEU A 56 2.57 3.21 -9.51
N ASP A 57 3.70 2.73 -9.99
CA ASP A 57 4.97 3.41 -9.81
C ASP A 57 5.11 4.58 -10.80
N TRP A 58 5.66 5.69 -10.34
CA TRP A 58 5.94 6.89 -11.12
C TRP A 58 7.40 7.35 -10.90
N ASP A 59 8.00 7.91 -11.92
CA ASP A 59 9.35 8.50 -11.83
C ASP A 59 9.36 9.72 -10.89
N SER A 60 8.26 10.48 -10.83
CA SER A 60 8.11 11.64 -9.95
C SER A 60 6.64 11.90 -9.57
N VAL A 61 6.44 12.77 -8.58
CA VAL A 61 5.09 13.27 -8.22
C VAL A 61 4.50 14.09 -9.36
N GLU A 62 5.33 14.86 -10.06
CA GLU A 62 4.94 15.69 -11.19
C GLU A 62 4.39 14.86 -12.36
N ASP A 63 5.00 13.71 -12.66
CA ASP A 63 4.51 12.79 -13.69
C ASP A 63 3.15 12.20 -13.30
N HIS A 64 2.99 11.78 -12.03
CA HIS A 64 1.71 11.34 -11.50
C HIS A 64 0.64 12.44 -11.61
N LEU A 65 0.94 13.67 -11.18
CA LEU A 65 0.00 14.79 -11.24
C LEU A 65 -0.39 15.17 -12.66
N ALA A 66 0.52 15.06 -13.63
CA ALA A 66 0.23 15.31 -15.04
C ALA A 66 -0.79 14.31 -15.62
N TYR A 67 -0.83 13.08 -15.10
CA TYR A 67 -1.83 12.06 -15.47
C TYR A 67 -3.14 12.22 -14.72
N ARG A 68 -3.08 12.74 -13.49
CA ARG A 68 -4.20 12.83 -12.56
C ARG A 68 -5.14 13.99 -12.94
N ASP A 69 -6.31 13.69 -13.44
CA ASP A 69 -7.32 14.73 -13.68
C ASP A 69 -8.46 14.78 -12.65
N THR A 70 -8.70 13.79 -11.79
CA THR A 70 -9.89 13.81 -10.90
C THR A 70 -9.92 12.89 -9.68
N ALA A 71 -8.95 12.07 -9.36
CA ALA A 71 -9.06 11.12 -8.26
C ALA A 71 -8.14 11.48 -7.09
N ALA A 72 -8.63 11.38 -5.86
CA ALA A 72 -7.81 11.53 -4.66
C ALA A 72 -6.92 10.30 -4.51
N HIS A 73 -5.67 10.39 -4.94
CA HIS A 73 -4.65 9.38 -4.78
C HIS A 73 -3.55 9.92 -3.87
N ALA A 74 -3.05 9.07 -2.98
CA ALA A 74 -1.92 9.41 -2.13
C ALA A 74 -0.66 8.70 -2.63
N PRO A 75 0.26 9.38 -3.33
CA PRO A 75 1.54 8.78 -3.66
C PRO A 75 2.36 8.54 -2.40
N ILE A 76 3.01 7.38 -2.31
CA ILE A 76 3.87 7.00 -1.20
C ILE A 76 5.32 7.26 -1.60
N GLY A 77 5.95 8.23 -0.91
CA GLY A 77 7.26 8.75 -1.26
C GLY A 77 8.43 7.86 -0.86
N LYS A 78 8.66 6.74 -1.55
CA LYS A 78 9.94 6.00 -1.56
C LYS A 78 10.14 5.32 -2.91
N ALA A 79 11.27 4.62 -3.07
CA ALA A 79 11.49 3.78 -4.24
C ALA A 79 10.35 2.77 -4.43
N PRO A 80 10.01 2.41 -5.68
CA PRO A 80 8.94 1.46 -5.99
C PRO A 80 9.00 0.21 -5.10
N PRO A 81 7.88 -0.23 -4.52
CA PRO A 81 7.89 -1.35 -3.59
C PRO A 81 8.04 -2.69 -4.32
N THR A 82 9.29 -3.14 -4.50
CA THR A 82 9.61 -4.41 -5.19
C THR A 82 8.95 -5.64 -4.56
N ILE A 83 8.54 -5.55 -3.29
CA ILE A 83 7.84 -6.63 -2.60
C ILE A 83 6.51 -6.98 -3.26
N LEU A 84 5.83 -6.00 -3.89
CA LEU A 84 4.58 -6.22 -4.63
C LEU A 84 4.74 -7.20 -5.80
N ALA A 85 5.94 -7.28 -6.37
CA ALA A 85 6.25 -8.19 -7.48
C ALA A 85 6.68 -9.59 -7.00
N SER A 86 7.20 -9.72 -5.79
CA SER A 86 7.95 -10.91 -5.37
C SER A 86 7.23 -11.80 -4.37
N ALA A 87 6.26 -11.28 -3.61
CA ALA A 87 5.52 -12.06 -2.63
C ALA A 87 4.15 -12.52 -3.14
N PRO A 88 3.74 -13.77 -2.87
CA PRO A 88 2.43 -14.29 -3.29
C PRO A 88 1.25 -13.53 -2.68
N VAL A 89 1.39 -13.07 -1.44
CA VAL A 89 0.40 -12.28 -0.72
C VAL A 89 1.09 -11.07 -0.08
N ILE A 90 0.49 -9.93 -0.25
CA ILE A 90 0.90 -8.67 0.37
C ILE A 90 -0.10 -8.32 1.47
N GLU A 91 0.39 -8.20 2.68
CA GLU A 91 -0.30 -7.47 3.74
C GLU A 91 -0.08 -5.98 3.51
N VAL A 92 -1.16 -5.23 3.38
CA VAL A 92 -1.13 -3.77 3.30
C VAL A 92 -1.49 -3.24 4.67
N LEU A 93 -0.49 -2.70 5.37
CA LEU A 93 -0.66 -2.03 6.65
C LEU A 93 -0.78 -0.52 6.40
N THR A 94 -1.85 0.08 6.90
CA THR A 94 -2.10 1.52 6.83
C THR A 94 -2.17 2.11 8.24
N LEU A 95 -1.36 3.14 8.48
CA LEU A 95 -1.30 3.84 9.76
C LEU A 95 -1.59 5.31 9.48
N PHE A 96 -2.75 5.80 9.94
CA PHE A 96 -3.17 7.18 9.75
C PHE A 96 -2.88 8.01 10.99
N PHE A 97 -2.42 9.23 10.76
CA PHE A 97 -2.01 10.19 11.78
C PHE A 97 -2.58 11.58 11.47
N PRO A 98 -2.59 12.54 12.44
CA PRO A 98 -3.05 13.90 12.20
C PRO A 98 -2.34 14.56 11.02
N THR A 99 -3.02 15.53 10.38
CA THR A 99 -2.53 16.25 9.19
C THR A 99 -1.31 17.15 9.47
N ASP A 100 -1.06 17.50 10.72
CA ASP A 100 -0.04 18.44 11.17
C ASP A 100 1.25 17.79 11.69
N LEU A 101 1.50 16.50 11.35
CA LEU A 101 2.76 15.86 11.71
C LEU A 101 3.96 16.54 11.05
N ASP A 102 4.94 16.90 11.88
CA ASP A 102 6.23 17.39 11.39
C ASP A 102 7.19 16.25 10.98
N ALA A 103 8.32 16.62 10.41
CA ALA A 103 9.32 15.66 9.94
C ALA A 103 9.94 14.83 11.08
N ALA A 104 10.13 15.43 12.27
CA ALA A 104 10.70 14.74 13.41
C ALA A 104 9.74 13.69 13.97
N ALA A 105 8.44 14.01 14.05
CA ALA A 105 7.41 13.04 14.41
C ALA A 105 7.33 11.90 13.41
N LYS A 106 7.36 12.18 12.10
CA LYS A 106 7.39 11.14 11.06
C LYS A 106 8.61 10.22 11.18
N GLU A 107 9.79 10.77 11.49
CA GLU A 107 11.01 9.99 11.72
C GLU A 107 10.88 9.09 12.95
N ALA A 108 10.38 9.60 14.08
CA ALA A 108 10.16 8.83 15.29
C ALA A 108 9.16 7.67 15.07
N LEU A 109 8.04 7.91 14.39
CA LEU A 109 7.04 6.90 14.07
C LEU A 109 7.60 5.85 13.08
N THR A 110 8.45 6.27 12.15
CA THR A 110 9.15 5.35 11.24
C THR A 110 10.11 4.45 12.01
N ALA A 111 10.83 4.99 13.00
CA ALA A 111 11.72 4.21 13.86
C ALA A 111 10.95 3.14 14.66
N GLN A 112 9.73 3.45 15.12
CA GLN A 112 8.86 2.45 15.78
C GLN A 112 8.42 1.33 14.82
N LEU A 113 8.13 1.63 13.55
CA LEU A 113 7.86 0.60 12.55
C LEU A 113 9.08 -0.30 12.31
N GLU A 114 10.28 0.28 12.24
CA GLU A 114 11.54 -0.50 12.13
C GLU A 114 11.82 -1.34 13.37
N GLU A 115 11.52 -0.84 14.56
CA GLU A 115 11.60 -1.59 15.80
C GLU A 115 10.66 -2.80 15.77
N PHE A 116 9.40 -2.61 15.40
CA PHE A 116 8.46 -3.72 15.22
C PHE A 116 8.95 -4.73 14.17
N LYS A 117 9.48 -4.24 13.05
CA LYS A 117 10.07 -5.10 12.02
C LYS A 117 11.17 -5.98 12.62
N THR A 118 12.12 -5.38 13.32
CA THR A 118 13.29 -6.08 13.88
C THR A 118 12.86 -7.08 14.96
N ASN A 119 11.99 -6.67 15.88
CA ASN A 119 11.61 -7.46 17.04
C ASN A 119 10.56 -8.54 16.74
N ALA A 120 9.78 -8.36 15.68
CA ALA A 120 8.70 -9.27 15.33
C ALA A 120 8.82 -9.84 13.90
N LEU A 121 8.75 -9.02 12.84
CA LEU A 121 8.69 -9.52 11.46
C LEU A 121 9.92 -10.35 11.10
N ASP A 122 11.13 -9.87 11.41
CA ASP A 122 12.40 -10.55 11.07
C ASP A 122 12.58 -11.90 11.80
N THR A 123 11.77 -12.18 12.82
CA THR A 123 11.78 -13.47 13.53
C THR A 123 10.98 -14.56 12.80
N SER A 124 10.12 -14.18 11.86
CA SER A 124 9.28 -15.13 11.14
C SER A 124 10.00 -15.72 9.92
N PRO A 125 10.07 -17.06 9.78
CA PRO A 125 10.63 -17.70 8.59
C PRO A 125 9.78 -17.46 7.33
N ASP A 126 8.52 -17.09 7.51
CA ASP A 126 7.56 -16.82 6.43
C ASP A 126 7.58 -15.35 5.95
N PHE A 127 8.25 -14.45 6.66
CA PHE A 127 8.40 -13.06 6.26
C PHE A 127 9.24 -12.95 4.98
N LYS A 128 8.71 -12.28 3.96
CA LYS A 128 9.35 -12.13 2.63
C LYS A 128 9.95 -10.75 2.39
N GLY A 129 9.78 -9.84 3.33
CA GLY A 129 10.29 -8.47 3.25
C GLY A 129 9.19 -7.44 3.39
N ILE A 130 9.59 -6.19 3.49
CA ILE A 130 8.73 -5.03 3.67
C ILE A 130 9.24 -3.86 2.82
N SER A 131 8.30 -3.11 2.25
CA SER A 131 8.51 -1.73 1.77
C SER A 131 7.51 -0.83 2.46
N TYR A 132 7.90 0.38 2.81
CA TYR A 132 7.01 1.34 3.47
C TYR A 132 7.38 2.77 3.12
N GLY A 133 6.45 3.69 3.35
CA GLY A 133 6.69 5.12 3.14
C GLY A 133 5.53 5.97 3.61
N TRP A 134 5.80 7.26 3.79
CA TRP A 134 4.81 8.27 4.09
C TRP A 134 4.15 8.78 2.81
N SER A 135 2.86 9.10 2.90
CA SER A 135 2.18 9.86 1.86
C SER A 135 2.86 11.21 1.65
N VAL A 136 2.85 11.68 0.41
CA VAL A 136 3.31 13.02 0.05
C VAL A 136 2.29 14.05 0.51
N GLU A 137 1.00 13.77 0.30
CA GLU A 137 -0.11 14.53 0.84
C GLU A 137 -0.27 14.29 2.34
N ASN A 138 -0.78 15.28 3.06
CA ASN A 138 -1.04 15.21 4.50
C ASN A 138 -2.55 15.10 4.84
N ASP A 139 -3.41 15.10 3.83
CA ASP A 139 -4.87 15.07 3.90
C ASP A 139 -5.50 13.84 3.24
N VAL A 140 -4.79 12.72 3.28
CA VAL A 140 -5.27 11.45 2.72
C VAL A 140 -6.55 11.02 3.43
N PRO A 141 -7.64 10.68 2.69
CA PRO A 141 -8.86 10.19 3.30
C PRO A 141 -8.63 8.93 4.13
N VAL A 142 -9.06 8.94 5.39
CA VAL A 142 -8.96 7.78 6.27
C VAL A 142 -9.98 6.73 5.84
N THR A 143 -9.50 5.52 5.54
CA THR A 143 -10.36 4.41 5.08
C THR A 143 -11.48 4.12 6.07
N ASP A 144 -12.71 3.99 5.58
CA ASP A 144 -13.93 3.73 6.37
C ASP A 144 -14.26 4.82 7.43
N GLU A 145 -13.67 6.04 7.33
CA GLU A 145 -13.93 7.18 8.23
C GLU A 145 -14.31 8.42 7.41
N PRO A 146 -15.55 8.52 6.92
CA PRO A 146 -15.98 9.60 6.03
C PRO A 146 -15.72 10.98 6.63
N GLY A 147 -15.08 11.86 5.86
CA GLY A 147 -14.76 13.23 6.27
C GLY A 147 -13.49 13.36 7.13
N THR A 148 -12.85 12.26 7.49
CA THR A 148 -11.57 12.26 8.20
C THR A 148 -10.42 12.13 7.23
N THR A 149 -9.40 12.99 7.37
CA THR A 149 -8.15 12.96 6.60
C THR A 149 -6.93 12.95 7.51
N GLY A 150 -5.78 12.53 6.98
CA GLY A 150 -4.54 12.48 7.73
C GLY A 150 -3.31 12.16 6.90
N ASN A 151 -2.15 12.20 7.55
CA ASN A 151 -0.92 11.63 7.01
C ASN A 151 -1.02 10.10 7.02
N LEU A 152 -0.61 9.45 5.95
CA LEU A 152 -0.58 7.99 5.84
C LEU A 152 0.86 7.48 5.85
N LEU A 153 1.19 6.61 6.81
CA LEU A 153 2.32 5.69 6.72
C LEU A 153 1.79 4.34 6.24
N ALA A 154 2.13 3.97 5.02
CA ALA A 154 1.75 2.68 4.46
C ALA A 154 2.94 1.72 4.42
N ALA A 155 2.69 0.45 4.70
CA ALA A 155 3.68 -0.61 4.56
C ALA A 155 3.10 -1.79 3.78
N PHE A 156 3.91 -2.34 2.90
CA PHE A 156 3.64 -3.53 2.09
C PHE A 156 4.52 -4.67 2.63
N ILE A 157 3.92 -5.66 3.23
CA ILE A 157 4.61 -6.77 3.91
C ILE A 157 4.33 -8.05 3.15
N GLY A 158 5.38 -8.73 2.71
CA GLY A 158 5.26 -9.94 1.91
C GLY A 158 5.10 -11.21 2.75
N TRP A 159 4.16 -12.06 2.35
CA TRP A 159 3.87 -13.36 2.95
C TRP A 159 3.67 -14.45 1.88
N PRO A 160 3.92 -15.75 2.20
CA PRO A 160 3.55 -16.85 1.29
C PRO A 160 2.04 -17.03 1.17
N SER A 161 1.27 -16.70 2.22
CA SER A 161 -0.19 -16.80 2.28
C SER A 161 -0.76 -15.97 3.43
N VAL A 162 -2.06 -15.72 3.43
CA VAL A 162 -2.78 -15.13 4.58
C VAL A 162 -2.63 -16.01 5.82
N ASP A 163 -2.71 -17.33 5.67
CA ASP A 163 -2.52 -18.27 6.79
C ASP A 163 -1.15 -18.15 7.44
N ALA A 164 -0.09 -17.91 6.66
CA ALA A 164 1.25 -17.68 7.20
C ALA A 164 1.31 -16.40 8.04
N HIS A 165 0.71 -15.31 7.58
CA HIS A 165 0.55 -14.09 8.37
C HIS A 165 -0.28 -14.36 9.65
N MET A 166 -1.41 -15.06 9.54
CA MET A 166 -2.24 -15.35 10.73
C MET A 166 -1.48 -16.20 11.76
N LYS A 167 -0.69 -17.20 11.33
CA LYS A 167 0.19 -17.98 12.22
C LYS A 167 1.25 -17.10 12.88
N PHE A 168 1.85 -16.17 12.13
CA PHE A 168 2.80 -15.22 12.70
C PHE A 168 2.16 -14.38 13.81
N ARG A 169 0.92 -13.94 13.66
CA ARG A 169 0.20 -13.18 14.70
C ARG A 169 -0.02 -13.96 15.99
N ASP A 170 0.05 -15.28 15.94
CA ASP A 170 -0.05 -16.14 17.13
C ASP A 170 1.28 -16.35 17.85
N THR A 171 2.40 -15.93 17.28
CA THR A 171 3.74 -16.06 17.87
C THR A 171 3.95 -15.13 19.06
N VAL A 172 4.89 -15.50 19.92
CA VAL A 172 5.30 -14.66 21.06
C VAL A 172 5.90 -13.34 20.59
N PRO A 173 6.83 -13.30 19.62
CA PRO A 173 7.38 -12.02 19.13
C PRO A 173 6.32 -11.04 18.63
N PHE A 174 5.31 -11.51 17.90
CA PHE A 174 4.22 -10.62 17.49
C PHE A 174 3.42 -10.09 18.69
N LYS A 175 2.99 -10.98 19.60
CA LYS A 175 2.15 -10.59 20.75
C LYS A 175 2.83 -9.60 21.68
N GLU A 176 4.14 -9.75 21.86
CA GLU A 176 4.94 -8.86 22.72
C GLU A 176 5.22 -7.51 22.06
N ASN A 177 5.26 -7.43 20.71
CA ASN A 177 5.69 -6.22 20.01
C ASN A 177 4.57 -5.49 19.26
N ILE A 178 3.39 -6.06 19.03
CA ILE A 178 2.28 -5.37 18.34
C ILE A 178 1.84 -4.08 19.05
N GLY A 179 2.11 -4.00 20.36
CA GLY A 179 1.89 -2.78 21.13
C GLY A 179 2.66 -1.57 20.64
N ILE A 180 3.82 -1.77 20.00
CA ILE A 180 4.61 -0.69 19.38
C ILE A 180 3.76 0.04 18.32
N LEU A 181 3.14 -0.71 17.41
CA LEU A 181 2.32 -0.11 16.35
C LEU A 181 1.00 0.48 16.88
N ARG A 182 0.33 -0.21 17.79
CA ARG A 182 -0.95 0.22 18.36
C ARG A 182 -0.82 1.39 19.31
N GLY A 183 0.35 1.56 19.91
CA GLY A 183 0.69 2.62 20.85
C GLY A 183 1.41 3.82 20.23
N MET A 184 1.53 3.88 18.90
CA MET A 184 2.12 5.04 18.20
C MET A 184 1.37 6.31 18.57
N GLU A 185 2.11 7.36 18.95
CA GLU A 185 1.53 8.62 19.36
C GLU A 185 0.73 9.26 18.24
N GLY A 186 -0.49 9.70 18.55
CA GLY A 186 -1.36 10.37 17.59
C GLY A 186 -2.00 9.45 16.55
N ILE A 187 -1.89 8.10 16.66
CA ILE A 187 -2.51 7.20 15.70
C ILE A 187 -4.03 7.39 15.66
N VAL A 188 -4.55 7.74 14.49
CA VAL A 188 -5.99 7.93 14.23
C VAL A 188 -6.61 6.57 13.87
N LYS A 189 -5.96 5.83 12.97
CA LYS A 189 -6.45 4.51 12.53
C LYS A 189 -5.29 3.61 12.10
N LEU A 190 -5.41 2.35 12.47
CA LEU A 190 -4.61 1.25 11.95
C LEU A 190 -5.53 0.35 11.13
N GLY A 191 -5.18 0.14 9.86
CA GLY A 191 -5.88 -0.77 8.95
C GLY A 191 -4.94 -1.85 8.44
N VAL A 192 -5.47 -3.05 8.23
CA VAL A 192 -4.76 -4.18 7.61
C VAL A 192 -5.70 -4.89 6.66
N PHE A 193 -5.21 -5.16 5.47
CA PHE A 193 -5.87 -6.03 4.51
C PHE A 193 -4.83 -6.74 3.64
N HIS A 194 -5.25 -7.77 2.88
CA HIS A 194 -4.36 -8.54 2.03
C HIS A 194 -4.75 -8.42 0.56
N VAL A 195 -3.73 -8.42 -0.30
CA VAL A 195 -3.88 -8.45 -1.76
C VAL A 195 -2.93 -9.47 -2.35
N SER A 196 -3.40 -10.26 -3.31
CA SER A 196 -2.54 -11.04 -4.20
C SER A 196 -2.37 -10.25 -5.50
N CYS A 197 -1.20 -9.63 -5.67
CA CYS A 197 -0.98 -8.72 -6.78
C CYS A 197 -0.67 -9.46 -8.09
N LYS A 198 -1.30 -8.99 -9.18
CA LYS A 198 -0.82 -9.14 -10.55
C LYS A 198 -0.01 -7.90 -10.90
N SER A 199 0.81 -7.99 -11.94
CA SER A 199 1.58 -6.83 -12.42
C SER A 199 1.40 -6.62 -13.91
N LYS A 200 1.49 -5.36 -14.33
CA LYS A 200 1.60 -4.95 -15.72
C LYS A 200 2.79 -4.01 -15.85
N LEU A 201 3.65 -4.30 -16.80
CA LEU A 201 4.89 -3.55 -17.01
C LEU A 201 4.66 -2.48 -18.08
N PRO A 202 5.37 -1.34 -18.02
CA PRO A 202 5.35 -0.38 -19.10
C PRO A 202 5.87 -1.01 -20.40
N PRO A 203 5.43 -0.54 -21.57
CA PRO A 203 5.96 -0.99 -22.83
C PRO A 203 7.47 -0.76 -22.88
N LYS A 204 8.22 -1.72 -23.46
CA LYS A 204 9.68 -1.54 -23.63
C LYS A 204 9.94 -0.28 -24.44
N LYS A 205 10.75 0.62 -23.91
CA LYS A 205 11.27 1.75 -24.68
C LYS A 205 12.19 1.17 -25.78
N GLU A 206 11.81 1.36 -27.06
CA GLU A 206 12.66 1.04 -28.21
C GLU A 206 13.88 1.98 -28.28
#